data_8ab4f9aaefe97c085121f8434213eef7
#
_entry.id   8ab4f9aaefe97c085121f8434213eef7
#
_cell.length_a   1.000
_cell.length_b   1.000
_cell.length_c   1.000
_cell.angle_alpha   90.00
_cell.angle_beta   90.00
_cell.angle_gamma   90.00
#
_symmetry.space_group_name_H-M   'P 1'
#
loop_
_entity.id
_entity.type
_entity.pdbx_description
1 polymer ?
#
loop_
_entity_poly.entity_id
_entity_poly.type
_entity_poly.pdbx_seq_one_letter_code
_entity_poly.pdbx_strand_id
1 'polypeptide(L)'
;MKLDTRAMRHLTAEDWKVLAAVEQGSKNHELVPVPIIERFSRLKGGSSLVSKCISTLAKTSLIAKMKEAKYDGYRLTYGGLDYLALHTHSQKNHIYSVGTRVGVGKESDIMLVADHTGAQQILKIHRLGRISFRTVKTNRDYLKKNASGSWMYLSTLAARKEYAFLSALHQAGIPVPIPIAHSRHTIVMSLVDAPPLRQISSVPDPAALYSSLIELYLRLAKHGLIHGDYNEFNILIREDSSPTNPEEIVLTPIVIDFPQMISMEHVNAEMYFDRDINCIKIFFERRFHFKATMPGPFYKDVKKTVGKDGFERLDATLEASGITKKMAKDLEVAIRQHEEEKERNPEAFEPSDDEDEEEDEDEEDEDEEEENTNDKEGEEPSIIIGFKAAPLGTEEGMEKLRIHDKT
;
A
#
# COMPACT_ATOMS: atom_id res chain seq x y z
N MET A 1 2.28 14.26 2.62
CA MET A 1 2.95 14.28 1.28
C MET A 1 1.98 13.78 0.25
N LYS A 2 1.59 14.60 -0.70
CA LYS A 2 0.64 14.25 -1.79
C LYS A 2 1.43 13.61 -2.94
N LEU A 3 0.90 12.55 -3.56
CA LEU A 3 1.49 11.99 -4.78
C LEU A 3 1.30 12.98 -5.92
N ASP A 4 2.40 13.50 -6.45
CA ASP A 4 2.39 14.33 -7.67
C ASP A 4 2.98 13.53 -8.83
N THR A 5 2.22 13.32 -9.88
CA THR A 5 2.63 12.54 -11.06
C THR A 5 2.96 13.41 -12.28
N ARG A 6 2.85 14.74 -12.17
CA ARG A 6 3.00 15.67 -13.31
C ARG A 6 4.36 15.57 -13.98
N ALA A 7 5.43 15.48 -13.19
CA ALA A 7 6.78 15.41 -13.73
C ALA A 7 7.11 14.08 -14.41
N MET A 8 6.33 13.01 -14.20
CA MET A 8 6.59 11.69 -14.83
C MET A 8 6.64 11.74 -16.36
N ARG A 9 5.87 12.64 -16.98
CA ARG A 9 5.79 12.79 -18.44
C ARG A 9 7.05 13.40 -19.05
N HIS A 10 7.85 14.08 -18.24
CA HIS A 10 9.01 14.85 -18.68
C HIS A 10 10.34 14.12 -18.37
N LEU A 11 10.29 13.03 -17.61
CA LEU A 11 11.49 12.25 -17.31
C LEU A 11 11.93 11.42 -18.50
N THR A 12 13.20 11.53 -18.84
CA THR A 12 13.84 10.77 -19.93
C THR A 12 14.19 9.35 -19.48
N ALA A 13 14.52 8.48 -20.42
CA ALA A 13 14.99 7.12 -20.11
C ALA A 13 16.27 7.11 -19.26
N GLU A 14 17.11 8.14 -19.41
CA GLU A 14 18.32 8.35 -18.65
C GLU A 14 18.00 8.75 -17.21
N ASP A 15 17.03 9.65 -17.01
CA ASP A 15 16.58 10.05 -15.66
C ASP A 15 16.06 8.86 -14.87
N TRP A 16 15.26 7.98 -15.49
CA TRP A 16 14.80 6.75 -14.85
C TRP A 16 15.93 5.81 -14.45
N LYS A 17 16.98 5.70 -15.27
CA LYS A 17 18.17 4.88 -14.95
C LYS A 17 18.94 5.47 -13.77
N VAL A 18 19.08 6.80 -13.71
CA VAL A 18 19.76 7.48 -12.60
C VAL A 18 18.92 7.35 -11.32
N LEU A 19 17.61 7.54 -11.37
CA LEU A 19 16.73 7.37 -10.22
C LEU A 19 16.78 5.93 -9.66
N ALA A 20 16.76 4.92 -10.54
CA ALA A 20 16.94 3.52 -10.16
C ALA A 20 18.34 3.22 -9.60
N ALA A 21 19.37 3.91 -10.09
CA ALA A 21 20.73 3.80 -9.56
C ALA A 21 20.83 4.35 -8.13
N VAL A 22 20.14 5.45 -7.82
CA VAL A 22 20.03 5.99 -6.46
C VAL A 22 19.29 4.99 -5.55
N GLU A 23 18.18 4.40 -5.98
CA GLU A 23 17.49 3.34 -5.23
C GLU A 23 18.41 2.15 -4.93
N GLN A 24 19.18 1.70 -5.93
CA GLN A 24 20.10 0.58 -5.76
C GLN A 24 21.23 0.90 -4.78
N GLY A 25 21.75 2.12 -4.85
CA GLY A 25 22.80 2.60 -3.94
C GLY A 25 22.32 2.76 -2.50
N SER A 26 21.06 3.18 -2.32
CA SER A 26 20.43 3.38 -1.00
C SER A 26 20.30 2.10 -0.15
N LYS A 27 20.50 0.92 -0.74
CA LYS A 27 20.52 -0.35 0.01
C LYS A 27 21.73 -0.47 0.94
N ASN A 28 22.85 0.18 0.58
CA ASN A 28 24.11 0.08 1.32
C ASN A 28 24.66 1.43 1.78
N HIS A 29 24.06 2.53 1.32
CA HIS A 29 24.51 3.90 1.61
C HIS A 29 23.31 4.74 2.03
N GLU A 30 23.43 5.45 3.12
CA GLU A 30 22.44 6.45 3.54
C GLU A 30 22.33 7.58 2.51
N LEU A 31 23.49 8.07 2.06
CA LEU A 31 23.64 8.95 0.91
C LEU A 31 24.43 8.24 -0.17
N VAL A 32 23.94 8.25 -1.39
CA VAL A 32 24.59 7.60 -2.52
C VAL A 32 25.54 8.59 -3.20
N PRO A 33 26.87 8.38 -3.14
CA PRO A 33 27.83 9.23 -3.81
C PRO A 33 27.69 9.21 -5.34
N VAL A 34 27.95 10.33 -5.99
CA VAL A 34 27.86 10.45 -7.47
C VAL A 34 28.60 9.35 -8.23
N PRO A 35 29.85 8.96 -7.85
CA PRO A 35 30.54 7.87 -8.55
C PRO A 35 29.81 6.51 -8.48
N ILE A 36 29.05 6.27 -7.41
CA ILE A 36 28.23 5.04 -7.28
C ILE A 36 27.01 5.13 -8.17
N ILE A 37 26.35 6.33 -8.24
CA ILE A 37 25.24 6.57 -9.16
C ILE A 37 25.68 6.37 -10.60
N GLU A 38 26.82 6.90 -11.00
CA GLU A 38 27.40 6.70 -12.32
C GLU A 38 27.59 5.23 -12.65
N ARG A 39 28.20 4.49 -11.74
CA ARG A 39 28.47 3.06 -11.91
C ARG A 39 27.19 2.25 -12.06
N PHE A 40 26.17 2.54 -11.27
CA PHE A 40 24.91 1.78 -11.28
C PHE A 40 23.97 2.19 -12.43
N SER A 41 23.98 3.46 -12.85
CA SER A 41 23.14 3.93 -13.97
C SER A 41 23.57 3.34 -15.32
N ARG A 42 24.86 2.97 -15.46
CA ARG A 42 25.45 2.41 -16.69
C ARG A 42 25.20 3.26 -17.94
N LEU A 43 25.13 4.59 -17.75
CA LEU A 43 24.90 5.50 -18.88
C LEU A 43 26.18 5.65 -19.73
N LYS A 44 26.02 5.60 -21.03
CA LYS A 44 27.16 5.75 -21.99
C LYS A 44 27.60 7.21 -22.19
N GLY A 45 26.82 8.18 -21.70
CA GLY A 45 27.10 9.62 -21.84
C GLY A 45 28.07 10.23 -20.84
N GLY A 46 28.71 9.42 -19.98
CA GLY A 46 29.71 9.86 -19.00
C GLY A 46 29.13 10.67 -17.84
N SER A 47 30.01 11.25 -17.02
CA SER A 47 29.68 11.99 -15.79
C SER A 47 28.80 13.22 -16.03
N SER A 48 28.97 13.92 -17.15
CA SER A 48 28.20 15.11 -17.50
C SER A 48 26.71 14.81 -17.67
N LEU A 49 26.37 13.69 -18.36
CA LEU A 49 24.97 13.28 -18.52
C LEU A 49 24.34 12.88 -17.18
N VAL A 50 25.08 12.14 -16.34
CA VAL A 50 24.60 11.74 -15.01
C VAL A 50 24.36 12.97 -14.14
N SER A 51 25.26 13.97 -14.16
CA SER A 51 25.10 15.23 -13.42
C SER A 51 23.86 16.02 -13.88
N LYS A 52 23.59 16.06 -15.19
CA LYS A 52 22.37 16.66 -15.72
C LYS A 52 21.10 15.95 -15.23
N CYS A 53 21.06 14.61 -15.27
CA CYS A 53 19.94 13.83 -14.75
C CYS A 53 19.75 14.05 -13.24
N ILE A 54 20.84 14.07 -12.46
CA ILE A 54 20.81 14.37 -11.02
C ILE A 54 20.19 15.75 -10.77
N SER A 55 20.58 16.78 -11.53
CA SER A 55 19.98 18.13 -11.44
C SER A 55 18.48 18.10 -11.73
N THR A 56 18.05 17.43 -12.78
CA THR A 56 16.63 17.28 -13.11
C THR A 56 15.85 16.60 -11.99
N LEU A 57 16.37 15.48 -11.47
CA LEU A 57 15.73 14.70 -10.40
C LEU A 57 15.70 15.44 -9.06
N ALA A 58 16.71 16.27 -8.77
CA ALA A 58 16.75 17.12 -7.58
C ALA A 58 15.73 18.28 -7.68
N LYS A 59 15.63 18.96 -8.84
CA LYS A 59 14.64 20.01 -9.09
C LYS A 59 13.19 19.50 -9.00
N THR A 60 12.96 18.25 -9.32
CA THR A 60 11.64 17.59 -9.19
C THR A 60 11.46 16.91 -7.82
N SER A 61 12.34 17.17 -6.86
CA SER A 61 12.30 16.63 -5.49
C SER A 61 12.22 15.09 -5.43
N LEU A 62 12.68 14.37 -6.47
CA LEU A 62 12.71 12.90 -6.49
C LEU A 62 13.94 12.32 -5.78
N ILE A 63 15.00 13.12 -5.71
CA ILE A 63 16.19 12.88 -4.90
C ILE A 63 16.54 14.16 -4.13
N ALA A 64 17.18 14.02 -2.97
CA ALA A 64 17.57 15.15 -2.15
C ALA A 64 19.04 15.06 -1.72
N LYS A 65 19.72 16.21 -1.61
CA LYS A 65 21.03 16.36 -1.03
C LYS A 65 20.89 16.73 0.45
N MET A 66 21.68 16.15 1.36
CA MET A 66 21.67 16.55 2.78
C MET A 66 22.74 17.62 3.04
N LYS A 67 22.32 18.72 3.65
CA LYS A 67 23.21 19.89 3.94
C LYS A 67 24.32 19.60 4.97
N GLU A 68 24.10 18.65 5.91
CA GLU A 68 25.04 18.37 7.02
C GLU A 68 25.65 16.96 6.98
N ALA A 69 25.82 16.41 5.79
CA ALA A 69 26.35 15.06 5.66
C ALA A 69 27.87 15.00 5.74
N LYS A 70 28.40 13.88 6.26
CA LYS A 70 29.85 13.62 6.32
C LYS A 70 30.53 13.53 4.96
N TYR A 71 29.76 13.34 3.87
CA TYR A 71 30.23 13.26 2.48
C TYR A 71 29.10 13.64 1.52
N ASP A 72 29.47 14.09 0.33
CA ASP A 72 28.51 14.47 -0.72
C ASP A 72 27.81 13.25 -1.33
N GLY A 73 26.48 13.31 -1.40
CA GLY A 73 25.67 12.26 -2.00
C GLY A 73 24.21 12.64 -2.05
N TYR A 74 23.42 11.77 -2.66
CA TYR A 74 21.97 11.95 -2.83
C TYR A 74 21.22 10.81 -2.16
N ARG A 75 20.08 11.11 -1.57
CA ARG A 75 19.14 10.12 -1.06
C ARG A 75 17.89 10.10 -1.94
N LEU A 76 17.24 8.95 -2.00
CA LEU A 76 15.91 8.83 -2.59
C LEU A 76 14.88 9.48 -1.67
N THR A 77 13.95 10.25 -2.23
CA THR A 77 12.81 10.80 -1.49
C THR A 77 11.62 9.85 -1.53
N TYR A 78 10.54 10.15 -0.79
CA TYR A 78 9.26 9.45 -0.93
C TYR A 78 8.73 9.54 -2.37
N GLY A 79 8.73 10.74 -2.95
CA GLY A 79 8.34 10.95 -4.35
C GLY A 79 9.16 10.13 -5.33
N GLY A 80 10.48 10.04 -5.12
CA GLY A 80 11.35 9.23 -5.97
C GLY A 80 11.00 7.73 -5.93
N LEU A 81 10.68 7.20 -4.74
CA LEU A 81 10.26 5.80 -4.62
C LEU A 81 8.88 5.56 -5.25
N ASP A 82 7.93 6.51 -5.09
CA ASP A 82 6.62 6.47 -5.73
C ASP A 82 6.75 6.41 -7.25
N TYR A 83 7.57 7.30 -7.81
CA TYR A 83 7.82 7.35 -9.25
C TYR A 83 8.38 6.04 -9.78
N LEU A 84 9.34 5.44 -9.09
CA LEU A 84 9.88 4.14 -9.48
C LEU A 84 8.84 3.02 -9.41
N ALA A 85 7.94 3.05 -8.42
CA ALA A 85 6.87 2.08 -8.30
C ALA A 85 5.84 2.24 -9.42
N LEU A 86 5.36 3.47 -9.66
CA LEU A 86 4.42 3.80 -10.72
C LEU A 86 4.99 3.51 -12.11
N HIS A 87 6.26 3.87 -12.36
CA HIS A 87 6.93 3.54 -13.60
C HIS A 87 6.97 2.02 -13.85
N THR A 88 7.24 1.22 -12.81
CA THR A 88 7.22 -0.24 -12.92
C THR A 88 5.82 -0.76 -13.24
N HIS A 89 4.77 -0.24 -12.60
CA HIS A 89 3.39 -0.62 -12.88
C HIS A 89 2.95 -0.23 -14.29
N SER A 90 3.33 0.97 -14.75
CA SER A 90 3.06 1.44 -16.11
C SER A 90 3.76 0.59 -17.17
N GLN A 91 5.05 0.29 -16.97
CA GLN A 91 5.82 -0.57 -17.90
C GLN A 91 5.25 -1.98 -18.02
N LYS A 92 4.57 -2.48 -16.98
CA LYS A 92 3.92 -3.80 -16.95
C LYS A 92 2.43 -3.74 -17.32
N ASN A 93 1.93 -2.59 -17.75
CA ASN A 93 0.53 -2.35 -18.10
C ASN A 93 -0.47 -2.62 -16.95
N HIS A 94 -0.03 -2.53 -15.68
CA HIS A 94 -0.93 -2.64 -14.54
C HIS A 94 -1.67 -1.32 -14.28
N ILE A 95 -1.03 -0.18 -14.51
CA ILE A 95 -1.60 1.16 -14.34
C ILE A 95 -1.36 1.97 -15.61
N TYR A 96 -2.42 2.55 -16.14
CA TYR A 96 -2.38 3.49 -17.26
C TYR A 96 -2.60 4.93 -16.80
N SER A 97 -3.51 5.16 -15.85
CA SER A 97 -3.79 6.49 -15.32
C SER A 97 -3.91 6.47 -13.80
N VAL A 98 -3.55 7.59 -13.17
CA VAL A 98 -3.70 7.83 -11.74
C VAL A 98 -4.78 8.89 -11.57
N GLY A 99 -5.82 8.56 -10.81
CA GLY A 99 -6.94 9.43 -10.50
C GLY A 99 -6.81 10.06 -9.11
N THR A 100 -7.95 10.30 -8.48
CA THR A 100 -8.06 10.97 -7.19
C THR A 100 -7.62 10.09 -6.03
N ARG A 101 -7.22 10.73 -4.92
CA ARG A 101 -6.98 10.08 -3.65
C ARG A 101 -8.31 9.76 -2.98
N VAL A 102 -8.59 8.48 -2.77
CA VAL A 102 -9.83 7.98 -2.16
C VAL A 102 -9.76 8.01 -0.63
N GLY A 103 -8.57 7.80 -0.08
CA GLY A 103 -8.38 7.76 1.36
C GLY A 103 -6.93 8.02 1.78
N VAL A 104 -6.79 8.57 2.97
CA VAL A 104 -5.51 8.76 3.66
C VAL A 104 -5.56 7.98 4.96
N GLY A 105 -4.79 6.91 5.01
CA GLY A 105 -4.57 6.18 6.25
C GLY A 105 -3.32 6.69 6.97
N LYS A 106 -3.13 6.25 8.20
CA LYS A 106 -1.93 6.57 8.99
C LYS A 106 -0.68 5.98 8.37
N GLU A 107 -0.80 4.79 7.81
CA GLU A 107 0.30 3.99 7.27
C GLU A 107 0.22 3.82 5.74
N SER A 108 -0.83 4.32 5.08
CA SER A 108 -0.99 4.18 3.64
C SER A 108 -1.84 5.28 3.01
N ASP A 109 -1.59 5.55 1.74
CA ASP A 109 -2.44 6.34 0.86
C ASP A 109 -3.17 5.42 -0.10
N ILE A 110 -4.46 5.67 -0.32
CA ILE A 110 -5.31 4.91 -1.24
C ILE A 110 -5.67 5.80 -2.42
N MET A 111 -5.25 5.40 -3.62
CA MET A 111 -5.49 6.12 -4.86
C MET A 111 -6.40 5.30 -5.79
N LEU A 112 -7.31 5.97 -6.45
CA LEU A 112 -8.02 5.39 -7.59
C LEU A 112 -7.10 5.42 -8.80
N VAL A 113 -6.97 4.30 -9.49
CA VAL A 113 -6.18 4.18 -10.72
C VAL A 113 -6.99 3.43 -11.77
N ALA A 114 -6.59 3.51 -13.04
CA ALA A 114 -7.21 2.70 -14.08
C ALA A 114 -6.14 2.01 -14.92
N ASP A 115 -6.48 0.85 -15.46
CA ASP A 115 -5.68 0.14 -16.44
C ASP A 115 -5.89 0.70 -17.86
N HIS A 116 -5.28 0.07 -18.86
CA HIS A 116 -5.38 0.48 -20.28
C HIS A 116 -6.78 0.27 -20.88
N THR A 117 -7.65 -0.52 -20.25
CA THR A 117 -9.04 -0.73 -20.66
C THR A 117 -9.99 0.30 -20.05
N GLY A 118 -9.51 1.11 -19.11
CA GLY A 118 -10.31 2.04 -18.31
C GLY A 118 -10.93 1.40 -17.07
N ALA A 119 -10.64 0.12 -16.79
CA ALA A 119 -11.14 -0.53 -15.58
C ALA A 119 -10.49 0.08 -14.34
N GLN A 120 -11.34 0.49 -13.41
CA GLN A 120 -10.90 1.14 -12.17
C GLN A 120 -10.33 0.12 -11.19
N GLN A 121 -9.26 0.51 -10.53
CA GLN A 121 -8.49 -0.29 -9.57
C GLN A 121 -8.05 0.60 -8.41
N ILE A 122 -7.59 -0.02 -7.34
CA ILE A 122 -7.00 0.65 -6.18
C ILE A 122 -5.49 0.47 -6.20
N LEU A 123 -4.78 1.59 -6.06
CA LEU A 123 -3.35 1.63 -5.73
C LEU A 123 -3.21 1.98 -4.25
N LYS A 124 -2.73 1.05 -3.43
CA LYS A 124 -2.37 1.28 -2.04
C LYS A 124 -0.88 1.54 -1.95
N ILE A 125 -0.50 2.66 -1.34
CA ILE A 125 0.88 3.12 -1.17
C ILE A 125 1.21 3.08 0.32
N HIS A 126 2.11 2.23 0.75
CA HIS A 126 2.52 2.14 2.15
C HIS A 126 3.45 3.27 2.57
N ARG A 127 3.16 3.90 3.72
CA ARG A 127 3.82 5.11 4.24
C ARG A 127 4.26 4.94 5.70
N LEU A 128 4.86 3.82 6.06
CA LEU A 128 5.23 3.53 7.46
C LEU A 128 6.20 4.53 8.11
N GLY A 129 6.78 5.45 7.35
CA GLY A 129 7.67 6.49 7.88
C GLY A 129 7.01 7.84 8.13
N ARG A 130 5.72 8.02 7.78
CA ARG A 130 5.06 9.33 7.84
C ARG A 130 5.04 9.94 9.24
N ILE A 131 4.97 9.11 10.27
CA ILE A 131 4.79 9.55 11.67
C ILE A 131 6.07 9.40 12.51
N SER A 132 6.86 8.37 12.28
CA SER A 132 8.07 8.08 13.05
C SER A 132 9.17 9.14 12.94
N PHE A 133 9.15 10.02 11.92
CA PHE A 133 10.25 10.96 11.71
C PHE A 133 10.21 12.19 12.62
N ARG A 134 9.06 12.64 13.13
CA ARG A 134 9.01 13.77 14.08
C ARG A 134 9.59 13.37 15.42
N THR A 135 9.39 12.14 15.87
CA THR A 135 9.82 11.64 17.19
C THR A 135 11.23 11.04 17.17
N VAL A 136 11.68 10.49 16.04
CA VAL A 136 13.04 9.91 15.88
C VAL A 136 14.13 10.99 15.93
N LYS A 137 13.81 12.26 15.64
CA LYS A 137 14.77 13.36 15.87
C LYS A 137 15.19 13.48 17.34
N THR A 138 14.34 13.08 18.28
CA THR A 138 14.60 13.13 19.73
C THR A 138 15.29 11.86 20.27
N ASN A 139 15.14 10.70 19.63
CA ASN A 139 15.67 9.41 20.09
C ASN A 139 16.82 8.87 19.21
N ARG A 140 17.70 9.73 18.72
CA ARG A 140 18.83 9.41 17.84
C ARG A 140 19.80 8.32 18.34
N ASP A 141 19.76 7.94 19.61
CA ASP A 141 20.75 7.01 20.18
C ASP A 141 20.41 5.51 20.00
N TYR A 142 19.17 5.14 19.72
CA TYR A 142 18.76 3.75 19.56
C TYR A 142 18.95 3.17 18.14
N LEU A 143 19.00 4.03 17.10
CA LEU A 143 19.11 3.61 15.69
C LEU A 143 20.55 3.51 15.16
N LYS A 144 21.57 3.78 16.00
CA LYS A 144 22.98 3.85 15.57
C LYS A 144 23.62 2.55 15.10
N LYS A 145 22.98 1.39 15.22
CA LYS A 145 23.63 0.11 14.88
C LYS A 145 22.96 -0.76 13.81
N ASN A 146 21.76 -0.43 13.32
CA ASN A 146 21.14 -1.22 12.25
C ASN A 146 20.44 -0.30 11.24
N ALA A 147 21.06 -0.10 10.09
CA ALA A 147 20.51 0.59 8.92
C ALA A 147 19.26 -0.08 8.30
N SER A 148 18.70 -1.11 8.93
CA SER A 148 17.50 -1.81 8.52
C SER A 148 16.19 -1.06 8.85
N GLY A 149 16.26 0.05 9.60
CA GLY A 149 15.12 0.86 9.98
C GLY A 149 14.75 1.96 8.98
N SER A 150 15.19 1.88 7.73
CA SER A 150 14.75 2.83 6.71
C SER A 150 13.26 2.66 6.46
N TRP A 151 12.52 3.78 6.48
CA TRP A 151 11.09 3.82 6.14
C TRP A 151 10.78 3.14 4.78
N MET A 152 11.69 3.26 3.80
CA MET A 152 11.58 2.59 2.50
C MET A 152 11.56 1.07 2.64
N TYR A 153 12.43 0.54 3.49
CA TYR A 153 12.51 -0.89 3.76
C TYR A 153 11.23 -1.38 4.44
N LEU A 154 10.79 -0.71 5.50
CA LEU A 154 9.58 -1.08 6.26
C LEU A 154 8.32 -0.98 5.41
N SER A 155 8.15 0.10 4.64
CA SER A 155 7.03 0.26 3.72
C SER A 155 7.01 -0.81 2.61
N THR A 156 8.19 -1.14 2.07
CA THR A 156 8.33 -2.22 1.08
C THR A 156 8.01 -3.59 1.69
N LEU A 157 8.41 -3.82 2.93
CA LEU A 157 8.14 -5.06 3.65
C LEU A 157 6.65 -5.21 3.97
N ALA A 158 5.98 -4.13 4.42
CA ALA A 158 4.54 -4.12 4.67
C ALA A 158 3.75 -4.41 3.40
N ALA A 159 4.07 -3.73 2.29
CA ALA A 159 3.43 -3.99 1.01
C ALA A 159 3.64 -5.43 0.53
N ARG A 160 4.86 -5.97 0.66
CA ARG A 160 5.15 -7.35 0.29
C ARG A 160 4.37 -8.35 1.15
N LYS A 161 4.31 -8.11 2.47
CA LYS A 161 3.56 -8.95 3.40
C LYS A 161 2.07 -8.90 3.05
N GLU A 162 1.50 -7.72 2.93
CA GLU A 162 0.08 -7.55 2.62
C GLU A 162 -0.29 -8.20 1.28
N TYR A 163 0.51 -8.01 0.22
CA TYR A 163 0.26 -8.64 -1.08
C TYR A 163 0.30 -10.16 -1.01
N ALA A 164 1.21 -10.74 -0.22
CA ALA A 164 1.29 -12.18 -0.03
C ALA A 164 0.04 -12.73 0.68
N PHE A 165 -0.41 -12.06 1.77
CA PHE A 165 -1.65 -12.43 2.46
C PHE A 165 -2.86 -12.27 1.55
N LEU A 166 -3.00 -11.11 0.89
CA LEU A 166 -4.10 -10.85 -0.04
C LEU A 166 -4.20 -11.94 -1.12
N SER A 167 -3.05 -12.35 -1.69
CA SER A 167 -3.00 -13.38 -2.71
C SER A 167 -3.40 -14.76 -2.18
N ALA A 168 -2.90 -15.15 -1.01
CA ALA A 168 -3.22 -16.44 -0.39
C ALA A 168 -4.71 -16.50 0.01
N LEU A 169 -5.24 -15.44 0.61
CA LEU A 169 -6.64 -15.35 1.00
C LEU A 169 -7.58 -15.41 -0.21
N HIS A 170 -7.24 -14.68 -1.28
CA HIS A 170 -8.01 -14.72 -2.53
C HIS A 170 -8.04 -16.12 -3.13
N GLN A 171 -6.89 -16.82 -3.19
CA GLN A 171 -6.81 -18.19 -3.67
C GLN A 171 -7.60 -19.17 -2.80
N ALA A 172 -7.69 -18.95 -1.49
CA ALA A 172 -8.50 -19.73 -0.57
C ALA A 172 -10.01 -19.41 -0.61
N GLY A 173 -10.44 -18.50 -1.50
CA GLY A 173 -11.83 -18.10 -1.65
C GLY A 173 -12.37 -17.25 -0.50
N ILE A 174 -11.50 -16.64 0.30
CA ILE A 174 -11.91 -15.63 1.28
C ILE A 174 -12.30 -14.35 0.52
N PRO A 175 -13.43 -13.70 0.89
CA PRO A 175 -13.87 -12.46 0.25
C PRO A 175 -12.91 -11.29 0.59
N VAL A 176 -12.01 -11.02 -0.33
CA VAL A 176 -11.00 -9.95 -0.29
C VAL A 176 -10.88 -9.32 -1.67
N PRO A 177 -10.33 -8.11 -1.84
CA PRO A 177 -10.02 -7.55 -3.15
C PRO A 177 -9.14 -8.47 -3.98
N ILE A 178 -9.31 -8.47 -5.31
CA ILE A 178 -8.49 -9.27 -6.22
C ILE A 178 -7.07 -8.69 -6.28
N PRO A 179 -6.02 -9.43 -5.93
CA PRO A 179 -4.63 -8.95 -6.07
C PRO A 179 -4.25 -8.87 -7.54
N ILE A 180 -3.74 -7.72 -8.00
CA ILE A 180 -3.34 -7.51 -9.40
C ILE A 180 -1.83 -7.46 -9.50
N ALA A 181 -1.16 -6.59 -8.76
CA ALA A 181 0.28 -6.41 -8.84
C ALA A 181 0.88 -5.82 -7.56
N HIS A 182 2.18 -6.05 -7.39
CA HIS A 182 2.99 -5.47 -6.32
C HIS A 182 4.28 -4.91 -6.90
N SER A 183 4.67 -3.74 -6.43
CA SER A 183 5.98 -3.14 -6.74
C SER A 183 6.45 -2.26 -5.59
N ARG A 184 7.61 -2.57 -5.03
CA ARG A 184 8.21 -1.83 -3.91
C ARG A 184 7.24 -1.74 -2.73
N HIS A 185 6.85 -0.52 -2.36
CA HIS A 185 5.94 -0.21 -1.26
C HIS A 185 4.47 -0.04 -1.71
N THR A 186 4.14 -0.47 -2.93
CA THR A 186 2.80 -0.28 -3.52
C THR A 186 2.16 -1.60 -3.92
N ILE A 187 0.82 -1.66 -3.80
CA ILE A 187 -0.02 -2.78 -4.21
C ILE A 187 -1.12 -2.25 -5.12
N VAL A 188 -1.36 -2.95 -6.21
CA VAL A 188 -2.53 -2.74 -7.09
C VAL A 188 -3.51 -3.89 -6.87
N MET A 189 -4.76 -3.55 -6.60
CA MET A 189 -5.84 -4.51 -6.36
C MET A 189 -7.14 -4.02 -7.01
N SER A 190 -8.13 -4.90 -7.13
CA SER A 190 -9.45 -4.51 -7.65
C SER A 190 -10.09 -3.45 -6.77
N LEU A 191 -10.81 -2.51 -7.40
CA LEU A 191 -11.76 -1.67 -6.68
C LEU A 191 -12.94 -2.53 -6.22
N VAL A 192 -13.28 -2.44 -4.94
CA VAL A 192 -14.52 -2.98 -4.38
C VAL A 192 -15.46 -1.81 -4.19
N ASP A 193 -16.54 -1.79 -4.98
CA ASP A 193 -17.59 -0.76 -4.86
C ASP A 193 -18.52 -1.12 -3.68
N ALA A 194 -18.07 -0.79 -2.49
CA ALA A 194 -18.75 -1.07 -1.24
C ALA A 194 -18.30 -0.13 -0.13
N PRO A 195 -19.22 0.38 0.70
CA PRO A 195 -18.87 1.22 1.84
C PRO A 195 -18.20 0.40 2.95
N PRO A 196 -17.33 0.99 3.76
CA PRO A 196 -16.86 0.36 4.98
C PRO A 196 -18.01 0.24 6.00
N LEU A 197 -17.97 -0.83 6.80
CA LEU A 197 -18.98 -1.15 7.81
C LEU A 197 -19.26 0.05 8.75
N ARG A 198 -18.20 0.84 9.05
CA ARG A 198 -18.35 2.07 9.83
C ARG A 198 -19.38 3.07 9.27
N GLN A 199 -19.51 3.16 7.94
CA GLN A 199 -20.40 4.12 7.29
C GLN A 199 -21.86 3.65 7.28
N ILE A 200 -22.12 2.37 7.57
CA ILE A 200 -23.47 1.81 7.58
C ILE A 200 -24.18 2.26 8.86
N SER A 201 -25.29 2.94 8.70
CA SER A 201 -26.11 3.46 9.81
C SER A 201 -27.16 2.48 10.30
N SER A 202 -27.72 1.67 9.41
CA SER A 202 -28.76 0.69 9.72
C SER A 202 -28.69 -0.49 8.77
N VAL A 203 -29.10 -1.65 9.23
CA VAL A 203 -29.20 -2.88 8.43
C VAL A 203 -30.54 -3.56 8.74
N PRO A 204 -31.15 -4.26 7.76
CA PRO A 204 -32.43 -4.94 7.98
C PRO A 204 -32.36 -6.02 9.07
N ASP A 205 -31.26 -6.80 9.10
CA ASP A 205 -31.01 -7.86 10.08
C ASP A 205 -29.58 -7.76 10.64
N PRO A 206 -29.39 -7.07 11.77
CA PRO A 206 -28.08 -6.99 12.43
C PRO A 206 -27.56 -8.35 12.88
N ALA A 207 -28.43 -9.31 13.23
CA ALA A 207 -28.02 -10.63 13.70
C ALA A 207 -27.41 -11.45 12.55
N ALA A 208 -28.01 -11.41 11.36
CA ALA A 208 -27.49 -12.07 10.18
C ALA A 208 -26.13 -11.51 9.76
N LEU A 209 -26.00 -10.16 9.71
CA LEU A 209 -24.72 -9.52 9.39
C LEU A 209 -23.64 -9.83 10.43
N TYR A 210 -23.97 -9.79 11.72
CA TYR A 210 -23.05 -10.18 12.79
C TYR A 210 -22.56 -11.62 12.60
N SER A 211 -23.48 -12.55 12.34
CA SER A 211 -23.17 -13.95 12.14
C SER A 211 -22.24 -14.17 10.94
N SER A 212 -22.48 -13.48 9.82
CA SER A 212 -21.64 -13.57 8.62
C SER A 212 -20.21 -13.04 8.87
N LEU A 213 -20.07 -11.97 9.66
CA LEU A 213 -18.75 -11.43 10.04
C LEU A 213 -17.98 -12.39 10.96
N ILE A 214 -18.64 -12.98 11.94
CA ILE A 214 -18.02 -13.97 12.82
C ILE A 214 -17.65 -15.22 12.04
N GLU A 215 -18.53 -15.71 11.15
CA GLU A 215 -18.24 -16.87 10.30
C GLU A 215 -17.04 -16.62 9.39
N LEU A 216 -16.94 -15.44 8.77
CA LEU A 216 -15.81 -15.03 7.95
C LEU A 216 -14.51 -15.02 8.77
N TYR A 217 -14.56 -14.46 9.97
CA TYR A 217 -13.40 -14.47 10.89
C TYR A 217 -12.98 -15.87 11.29
N LEU A 218 -13.94 -16.75 11.57
CA LEU A 218 -13.67 -18.16 11.87
C LEU A 218 -13.08 -18.91 10.67
N ARG A 219 -13.46 -18.57 9.45
CA ARG A 219 -12.84 -19.11 8.24
C ARG A 219 -11.36 -18.71 8.16
N LEU A 220 -11.01 -17.43 8.42
CA LEU A 220 -9.61 -17.00 8.53
C LEU A 220 -8.85 -17.81 9.57
N ALA A 221 -9.43 -17.98 10.76
CA ALA A 221 -8.81 -18.73 11.85
C ALA A 221 -8.60 -20.21 11.51
N LYS A 222 -9.54 -20.86 10.81
CA LYS A 222 -9.39 -22.25 10.32
C LYS A 222 -8.23 -22.39 9.34
N HIS A 223 -7.91 -21.35 8.55
CA HIS A 223 -6.71 -21.28 7.72
C HIS A 223 -5.42 -20.95 8.50
N GLY A 224 -5.50 -20.85 9.82
CA GLY A 224 -4.36 -20.58 10.70
C GLY A 224 -4.02 -19.11 10.84
N LEU A 225 -4.93 -18.18 10.48
CA LEU A 225 -4.67 -16.75 10.43
C LEU A 225 -5.58 -15.96 11.37
N ILE A 226 -5.03 -14.94 12.00
CA ILE A 226 -5.72 -13.91 12.78
C ILE A 226 -5.50 -12.60 12.04
N HIS A 227 -6.56 -11.79 11.88
CA HIS A 227 -6.45 -10.51 11.17
C HIS A 227 -5.56 -9.51 11.92
N GLY A 228 -5.75 -9.42 13.24
CA GLY A 228 -4.98 -8.54 14.12
C GLY A 228 -5.45 -7.08 14.12
N ASP A 229 -6.41 -6.72 13.24
CA ASP A 229 -7.09 -5.42 13.21
C ASP A 229 -8.47 -5.56 12.55
N TYR A 230 -9.27 -6.55 13.02
CA TYR A 230 -10.61 -6.87 12.48
C TYR A 230 -11.63 -5.94 13.10
N ASN A 231 -11.87 -4.80 12.44
CA ASN A 231 -12.75 -3.75 12.93
C ASN A 231 -13.60 -3.16 11.80
N GLU A 232 -14.52 -2.24 12.15
CA GLU A 232 -15.48 -1.60 11.24
C GLU A 232 -14.86 -0.76 10.11
N PHE A 233 -13.57 -0.43 10.19
CA PHE A 233 -12.85 0.29 9.15
C PHE A 233 -12.28 -0.64 8.07
N ASN A 234 -11.95 -1.87 8.46
CA ASN A 234 -11.24 -2.85 7.64
C ASN A 234 -12.18 -3.92 7.04
N ILE A 235 -13.49 -3.65 7.08
CA ILE A 235 -14.53 -4.49 6.51
C ILE A 235 -15.41 -3.63 5.59
N LEU A 236 -15.49 -4.00 4.33
CA LEU A 236 -16.42 -3.41 3.37
C LEU A 236 -17.66 -4.29 3.29
N ILE A 237 -18.84 -3.69 3.12
CA ILE A 237 -20.10 -4.42 2.99
C ILE A 237 -20.65 -4.21 1.59
N ARG A 238 -20.58 -5.27 0.77
CA ARG A 238 -21.12 -5.25 -0.58
C ARG A 238 -22.56 -5.78 -0.56
N GLU A 239 -23.42 -5.10 -1.30
CA GLU A 239 -24.79 -5.54 -1.55
C GLU A 239 -24.81 -6.45 -2.78
N ASP A 240 -25.10 -7.72 -2.58
CA ASP A 240 -25.22 -8.71 -3.64
C ASP A 240 -26.69 -9.17 -3.75
N SER A 241 -27.16 -9.47 -4.95
CA SER A 241 -28.46 -10.14 -5.11
C SER A 241 -28.38 -11.58 -4.60
N SER A 242 -29.38 -12.03 -3.87
CA SER A 242 -29.46 -13.41 -3.40
C SER A 242 -29.45 -14.38 -4.58
N PRO A 243 -28.68 -15.48 -4.53
CA PRO A 243 -28.70 -16.51 -5.59
C PRO A 243 -30.04 -17.17 -5.77
N THR A 244 -30.90 -17.17 -4.74
CA THR A 244 -32.22 -17.82 -4.73
C THR A 244 -33.37 -16.88 -5.02
N ASN A 245 -33.20 -15.59 -4.72
CA ASN A 245 -34.22 -14.56 -4.95
C ASN A 245 -33.52 -13.23 -5.36
N PRO A 246 -33.57 -12.83 -6.63
CA PRO A 246 -32.95 -11.61 -7.12
C PRO A 246 -33.41 -10.31 -6.46
N GLU A 247 -34.64 -10.31 -5.86
CA GLU A 247 -35.17 -9.15 -5.13
C GLU A 247 -34.63 -9.05 -3.69
N GLU A 248 -34.01 -10.09 -3.19
CA GLU A 248 -33.42 -10.13 -1.85
C GLU A 248 -31.95 -9.70 -1.89
N ILE A 249 -31.64 -8.67 -1.13
CA ILE A 249 -30.27 -8.16 -0.99
C ILE A 249 -29.56 -8.93 0.12
N VAL A 250 -28.41 -9.51 -0.21
CA VAL A 250 -27.49 -10.16 0.75
C VAL A 250 -26.30 -9.26 0.99
N LEU A 251 -26.02 -8.98 2.25
CA LEU A 251 -24.86 -8.20 2.67
C LEU A 251 -23.64 -9.11 2.77
N THR A 252 -22.69 -8.93 1.85
CA THR A 252 -21.46 -9.73 1.78
C THR A 252 -20.28 -8.93 2.36
N PRO A 253 -19.69 -9.36 3.50
CA PRO A 253 -18.53 -8.71 4.05
C PRO A 253 -17.26 -9.05 3.25
N ILE A 254 -16.44 -8.04 2.98
CA ILE A 254 -15.15 -8.15 2.29
C ILE A 254 -14.08 -7.56 3.20
N VAL A 255 -13.05 -8.34 3.50
CA VAL A 255 -11.96 -7.93 4.41
C VAL A 255 -10.86 -7.23 3.63
N ILE A 256 -10.32 -6.17 4.22
CA ILE A 256 -9.20 -5.40 3.67
C ILE A 256 -8.16 -5.14 4.77
N ASP A 257 -6.95 -4.74 4.37
CA ASP A 257 -5.85 -4.28 5.23
C ASP A 257 -5.19 -5.38 6.08
N PHE A 258 -4.19 -6.07 5.52
CA PHE A 258 -3.59 -7.29 6.08
C PHE A 258 -2.18 -7.16 6.70
N PRO A 259 -1.53 -5.98 6.86
CA PRO A 259 -0.16 -5.90 7.40
C PRO A 259 -0.02 -6.44 8.82
N GLN A 260 -1.08 -6.35 9.63
CA GLN A 260 -1.11 -6.82 11.03
C GLN A 260 -1.44 -8.30 11.19
N MET A 261 -1.79 -9.02 10.10
CA MET A 261 -2.11 -10.45 10.17
C MET A 261 -0.97 -11.28 10.77
N ILE A 262 -1.35 -12.21 11.62
CA ILE A 262 -0.46 -13.14 12.31
C ILE A 262 -0.97 -14.58 12.22
N SER A 263 -0.08 -15.55 12.52
CA SER A 263 -0.46 -16.96 12.65
C SER A 263 -1.21 -17.25 13.96
N MET A 264 -2.13 -18.21 13.94
CA MET A 264 -2.76 -18.80 15.14
C MET A 264 -1.74 -19.45 16.10
N GLU A 265 -0.50 -19.67 15.66
CA GLU A 265 0.60 -20.17 16.52
C GLU A 265 1.45 -19.05 17.15
N HIS A 266 1.10 -17.78 16.88
CA HIS A 266 1.82 -16.64 17.46
C HIS A 266 1.70 -16.62 18.98
N VAL A 267 2.74 -16.13 19.68
CA VAL A 267 2.78 -16.10 21.15
C VAL A 267 1.60 -15.32 21.77
N ASN A 268 1.15 -14.26 21.11
CA ASN A 268 0.03 -13.42 21.53
C ASN A 268 -1.27 -13.67 20.75
N ALA A 269 -1.40 -14.83 20.11
CA ALA A 269 -2.53 -15.14 19.22
C ALA A 269 -3.89 -15.04 19.94
N GLU A 270 -4.00 -15.57 21.17
CA GLU A 270 -5.24 -15.52 21.97
C GLU A 270 -5.68 -14.06 22.21
N MET A 271 -4.73 -13.20 22.59
CA MET A 271 -5.01 -11.78 22.84
C MET A 271 -5.54 -11.06 21.57
N TYR A 272 -4.89 -11.28 20.41
CA TYR A 272 -5.32 -10.65 19.16
C TYR A 272 -6.66 -11.21 18.68
N PHE A 273 -6.88 -12.51 18.82
CA PHE A 273 -8.16 -13.15 18.50
C PHE A 273 -9.31 -12.55 19.32
N ASP A 274 -9.13 -12.47 20.63
CA ASP A 274 -10.17 -11.92 21.53
C ASP A 274 -10.41 -10.44 21.27
N ARG A 275 -9.35 -9.67 20.96
CA ARG A 275 -9.44 -8.25 20.59
C ARG A 275 -10.28 -8.07 19.34
N ASP A 276 -10.00 -8.79 18.27
CA ASP A 276 -10.70 -8.72 16.99
C ASP A 276 -12.20 -9.05 17.15
N ILE A 277 -12.52 -10.12 17.87
CA ILE A 277 -13.91 -10.50 18.17
C ILE A 277 -14.62 -9.42 19.00
N ASN A 278 -13.93 -8.88 20.00
CA ASN A 278 -14.51 -7.83 20.87
C ASN A 278 -14.75 -6.52 20.11
N CYS A 279 -13.90 -6.14 19.15
CA CYS A 279 -14.13 -4.97 18.31
C CYS A 279 -15.47 -5.06 17.57
N ILE A 280 -15.76 -6.20 16.94
CA ILE A 280 -17.05 -6.41 16.25
C ILE A 280 -18.23 -6.40 17.25
N LYS A 281 -18.11 -7.08 18.39
CA LYS A 281 -19.17 -7.09 19.43
C LYS A 281 -19.50 -5.68 19.89
N ILE A 282 -18.51 -4.90 20.25
CA ILE A 282 -18.67 -3.53 20.75
C ILE A 282 -19.27 -2.64 19.66
N PHE A 283 -18.81 -2.78 18.41
CA PHE A 283 -19.37 -2.02 17.29
C PHE A 283 -20.86 -2.30 17.11
N PHE A 284 -21.29 -3.57 17.08
CA PHE A 284 -22.71 -3.95 16.90
C PHE A 284 -23.58 -3.51 18.07
N GLU A 285 -23.09 -3.60 19.30
CA GLU A 285 -23.82 -3.11 20.47
C GLU A 285 -24.05 -1.59 20.42
N ARG A 286 -23.01 -0.83 20.04
CA ARG A 286 -23.10 0.64 19.95
C ARG A 286 -23.87 1.14 18.74
N ARG A 287 -23.66 0.52 17.57
CA ARG A 287 -24.17 1.03 16.29
C ARG A 287 -25.57 0.53 15.97
N PHE A 288 -25.83 -0.74 16.19
CA PHE A 288 -27.09 -1.41 15.82
C PHE A 288 -27.91 -1.84 17.03
N HIS A 289 -27.47 -1.54 18.26
CA HIS A 289 -28.09 -1.97 19.51
C HIS A 289 -28.30 -3.49 19.59
N PHE A 290 -27.45 -4.24 18.89
CA PHE A 290 -27.48 -5.70 18.82
C PHE A 290 -26.44 -6.28 19.76
N LYS A 291 -26.89 -7.20 20.64
CA LYS A 291 -26.01 -7.92 21.57
C LYS A 291 -26.13 -9.42 21.30
N ALA A 292 -25.02 -10.06 20.96
CA ALA A 292 -24.98 -11.49 20.78
C ALA A 292 -25.30 -12.20 22.10
N THR A 293 -26.24 -13.13 22.08
CA THR A 293 -26.67 -13.91 23.25
C THR A 293 -25.72 -15.03 23.60
N MET A 294 -25.03 -15.59 22.60
CA MET A 294 -24.09 -16.70 22.76
C MET A 294 -22.71 -16.17 23.13
N PRO A 295 -22.05 -16.76 24.17
CA PRO A 295 -20.66 -16.46 24.46
C PRO A 295 -19.75 -17.05 23.38
N GLY A 296 -18.60 -16.42 23.15
CA GLY A 296 -17.60 -16.86 22.16
C GLY A 296 -17.68 -16.08 20.85
N PRO A 297 -17.01 -16.55 19.78
CA PRO A 297 -16.16 -17.74 19.74
C PRO A 297 -14.94 -17.65 20.66
N PHE A 298 -14.45 -18.80 21.13
CA PHE A 298 -13.28 -18.87 22.03
C PHE A 298 -12.05 -19.36 21.26
N TYR A 299 -10.93 -18.68 21.41
CA TYR A 299 -9.65 -19.01 20.76
C TYR A 299 -9.27 -20.48 20.89
N LYS A 300 -9.35 -21.05 22.13
CA LYS A 300 -8.94 -22.43 22.41
C LYS A 300 -9.74 -23.48 21.64
N ASP A 301 -11.02 -23.21 21.38
CA ASP A 301 -11.87 -24.14 20.63
C ASP A 301 -11.63 -24.01 19.13
N VAL A 302 -11.48 -22.77 18.63
CA VAL A 302 -11.17 -22.50 17.23
C VAL A 302 -9.78 -23.05 16.86
N LYS A 303 -8.78 -22.94 17.74
CA LYS A 303 -7.45 -23.48 17.53
C LYS A 303 -7.44 -24.99 17.23
N LYS A 304 -8.37 -25.75 17.80
CA LYS A 304 -8.53 -27.18 17.53
C LYS A 304 -9.00 -27.51 16.12
N THR A 305 -9.58 -26.54 15.42
CA THR A 305 -10.14 -26.69 14.05
C THR A 305 -9.18 -26.25 12.95
N VAL A 306 -8.05 -25.64 13.30
CA VAL A 306 -7.04 -25.12 12.34
C VAL A 306 -6.52 -26.26 11.46
N GLY A 307 -6.58 -26.05 10.14
CA GLY A 307 -6.09 -27.03 9.15
C GLY A 307 -6.92 -28.31 9.05
N LYS A 308 -8.15 -28.34 9.60
CA LYS A 308 -9.09 -29.44 9.49
C LYS A 308 -10.20 -29.15 8.49
N ASP A 309 -11.01 -30.15 8.17
CA ASP A 309 -12.19 -30.02 7.32
C ASP A 309 -11.91 -29.43 5.93
N GLY A 310 -10.74 -29.72 5.35
CA GLY A 310 -10.35 -29.22 4.03
C GLY A 310 -9.76 -27.80 4.01
N PHE A 311 -9.59 -27.16 5.17
CA PHE A 311 -8.92 -25.87 5.26
C PHE A 311 -7.40 -26.02 5.22
N GLU A 312 -6.75 -25.48 4.18
CA GLU A 312 -5.29 -25.45 4.07
C GLU A 312 -4.71 -24.43 5.07
N ARG A 313 -3.57 -24.76 5.67
CA ARG A 313 -2.84 -23.86 6.58
C ARG A 313 -2.06 -22.81 5.78
N LEU A 314 -2.67 -21.66 5.59
CA LEU A 314 -2.06 -20.55 4.86
C LEU A 314 -0.90 -19.90 5.63
N ASP A 315 -0.90 -19.93 6.95
CA ASP A 315 0.20 -19.40 7.77
C ASP A 315 1.52 -20.13 7.46
N ALA A 316 1.52 -21.44 7.29
CA ALA A 316 2.70 -22.22 6.93
C ALA A 316 3.17 -21.92 5.49
N THR A 317 2.24 -21.77 4.55
CA THR A 317 2.53 -21.43 3.15
C THR A 317 3.12 -20.03 3.03
N LEU A 318 2.63 -19.06 3.80
CA LEU A 318 3.13 -17.71 3.85
C LEU A 318 4.51 -17.60 4.50
N GLU A 319 4.82 -18.36 5.53
CA GLU A 319 6.18 -18.48 6.08
C GLU A 319 7.18 -18.98 4.99
N ALA A 320 6.76 -19.88 4.12
CA ALA A 320 7.57 -20.38 3.01
C ALA A 320 7.77 -19.35 1.86
N SER A 321 6.93 -18.31 1.77
CA SER A 321 6.95 -17.32 0.67
C SER A 321 8.11 -16.30 0.74
N GLY A 322 9.07 -16.48 1.66
CA GLY A 322 10.27 -15.67 1.77
C GLY A 322 10.14 -14.43 2.68
N ILE A 323 9.06 -14.33 3.43
CA ILE A 323 8.97 -13.41 4.58
C ILE A 323 9.61 -14.13 5.76
N THR A 324 10.88 -13.81 6.05
CA THR A 324 11.58 -14.46 7.16
C THR A 324 10.96 -14.03 8.50
N LYS A 325 11.06 -14.91 9.52
CA LYS A 325 10.61 -14.59 10.89
C LYS A 325 11.23 -13.29 11.43
N LYS A 326 12.46 -12.99 11.02
CA LYS A 326 13.13 -11.71 11.36
C LYS A 326 12.42 -10.52 10.74
N MET A 327 12.10 -10.59 9.45
CA MET A 327 11.40 -9.50 8.74
C MET A 327 9.99 -9.26 9.32
N ALA A 328 9.27 -10.34 9.65
CA ALA A 328 7.97 -10.23 10.30
C ALA A 328 8.07 -9.56 11.68
N LYS A 329 9.09 -9.94 12.48
CA LYS A 329 9.37 -9.34 13.78
C LYS A 329 9.78 -7.88 13.69
N ASP A 330 10.63 -7.51 12.73
CA ASP A 330 11.05 -6.11 12.52
C ASP A 330 9.83 -5.23 12.18
N LEU A 331 8.92 -5.73 11.35
CA LEU A 331 7.68 -5.03 11.01
C LEU A 331 6.72 -4.93 12.21
N GLU A 332 6.54 -6.02 12.97
CA GLU A 332 5.69 -6.04 14.18
C GLU A 332 6.19 -5.05 15.24
N VAL A 333 7.51 -5.00 15.46
CA VAL A 333 8.12 -4.02 16.38
C VAL A 333 7.87 -2.60 15.90
N ALA A 334 8.00 -2.32 14.61
CA ALA A 334 7.76 -0.99 14.05
C ALA A 334 6.29 -0.57 14.19
N ILE A 335 5.34 -1.46 13.88
CA ILE A 335 3.89 -1.21 14.03
C ILE A 335 3.55 -0.96 15.50
N ARG A 336 4.02 -1.82 16.41
CA ARG A 336 3.77 -1.67 17.85
C ARG A 336 4.34 -0.36 18.41
N GLN A 337 5.55 0.01 18.04
CA GLN A 337 6.12 1.30 18.45
C GLN A 337 5.26 2.48 17.98
N HIS A 338 4.71 2.37 16.78
CA HIS A 338 3.79 3.36 16.25
C HIS A 338 2.47 3.44 17.05
N GLU A 339 1.88 2.30 17.42
CA GLU A 339 0.67 2.24 18.25
C GLU A 339 0.92 2.82 19.66
N GLU A 340 2.04 2.46 20.30
CA GLU A 340 2.44 2.98 21.61
C GLU A 340 2.69 4.50 21.60
N GLU A 341 3.29 5.03 20.52
CA GLU A 341 3.48 6.48 20.35
C GLU A 341 2.15 7.22 20.19
N LYS A 342 1.20 6.62 19.45
CA LYS A 342 -0.14 7.16 19.28
C LYS A 342 -0.90 7.25 20.59
N GLU A 343 -0.84 6.21 21.45
CA GLU A 343 -1.48 6.21 22.75
C GLU A 343 -0.86 7.25 23.70
N ARG A 344 0.46 7.48 23.55
CA ARG A 344 1.21 8.41 24.40
C ARG A 344 1.01 9.88 23.99
N ASN A 345 0.73 10.16 22.73
CA ASN A 345 0.55 11.51 22.19
C ASN A 345 -0.55 11.56 21.11
N PRO A 346 -1.84 11.48 21.50
CA PRO A 346 -2.96 11.45 20.56
C PRO A 346 -3.05 12.69 19.65
N GLU A 347 -2.71 13.87 20.19
CA GLU A 347 -2.80 15.16 19.47
C GLU A 347 -1.82 15.27 18.30
N ALA A 348 -0.68 14.56 18.36
CA ALA A 348 0.28 14.50 17.24
C ALA A 348 -0.22 13.67 16.05
N PHE A 349 -1.38 13.02 16.18
CA PHE A 349 -1.94 12.08 15.22
C PHE A 349 -3.30 12.53 14.64
N GLU A 350 -3.79 13.71 15.04
CA GLU A 350 -4.92 14.31 14.34
C GLU A 350 -4.46 14.79 12.95
N PRO A 351 -5.22 14.50 11.90
CA PRO A 351 -4.91 15.01 10.58
C PRO A 351 -5.04 16.53 10.61
N SER A 352 -3.92 17.25 10.57
CA SER A 352 -3.92 18.67 10.29
C SER A 352 -4.13 18.85 8.80
N ASP A 353 -5.10 19.66 8.41
CA ASP A 353 -5.35 20.05 7.01
C ASP A 353 -4.16 20.85 6.41
N ASP A 354 -3.14 21.18 7.23
CA ASP A 354 -2.02 22.08 6.89
C ASP A 354 -0.66 21.35 6.71
N GLU A 355 -0.59 20.03 6.50
CA GLU A 355 0.69 19.30 6.41
C GLU A 355 1.43 19.41 5.06
N ASP A 356 1.15 20.39 4.23
CA ASP A 356 1.88 20.60 2.96
C ASP A 356 2.97 21.71 3.03
N GLU A 357 3.24 22.30 4.20
CA GLU A 357 4.36 23.23 4.38
C GLU A 357 5.59 22.52 4.97
N GLU A 358 6.32 21.73 4.18
CA GLU A 358 7.76 21.62 4.35
C GLU A 358 8.35 22.96 3.87
N GLU A 359 8.90 23.73 4.80
CA GLU A 359 9.70 24.92 4.52
C GLU A 359 10.81 24.58 3.53
N ASP A 360 10.54 24.75 2.25
CA ASP A 360 11.55 25.00 1.23
C ASP A 360 11.98 26.47 1.41
N GLU A 361 12.95 26.69 2.32
CA GLU A 361 13.76 27.92 2.25
C GLU A 361 14.62 27.83 0.98
N ASP A 362 14.02 28.13 -0.14
CA ASP A 362 14.72 28.45 -1.37
C ASP A 362 15.15 29.93 -1.30
N GLU A 363 16.47 30.14 -1.31
CA GLU A 363 17.07 31.43 -1.56
C GLU A 363 16.50 32.00 -2.88
N GLU A 364 15.87 33.17 -2.75
CA GLU A 364 15.44 34.01 -3.86
C GLU A 364 16.66 34.42 -4.71
N ASP A 365 16.77 33.89 -5.91
CA ASP A 365 17.41 34.60 -7.00
C ASP A 365 16.31 35.34 -7.77
N GLU A 366 16.32 36.68 -7.59
CA GLU A 366 15.51 37.66 -8.32
C GLU A 366 15.77 37.55 -9.83
N ASP A 367 14.73 37.24 -10.60
CA ASP A 367 14.58 37.80 -11.94
C ASP A 367 13.08 37.99 -12.22
N GLU A 368 12.73 39.29 -12.33
CA GLU A 368 11.42 39.83 -12.70
C GLU A 368 11.02 39.39 -14.10
N GLU A 369 9.75 38.97 -14.29
CA GLU A 369 8.92 39.47 -15.39
C GLU A 369 7.44 39.15 -15.17
N GLU A 370 6.60 40.19 -15.33
CA GLU A 370 5.15 40.23 -15.17
C GLU A 370 4.39 39.43 -16.24
N GLU A 371 3.24 38.89 -15.93
CA GLU A 371 1.90 39.24 -16.45
C GLU A 371 0.81 38.22 -16.09
N ASN A 372 -0.11 38.67 -15.31
CA ASN A 372 -1.58 38.75 -15.38
C ASN A 372 -2.40 37.66 -16.11
N THR A 373 -3.34 37.05 -15.44
CA THR A 373 -4.81 37.09 -15.48
C THR A 373 -5.56 35.80 -15.19
N ASN A 374 -6.52 35.94 -14.25
CA ASN A 374 -7.89 35.36 -14.20
C ASN A 374 -8.19 33.88 -14.06
N ASP A 375 -8.74 33.62 -12.88
CA ASP A 375 -9.94 32.80 -12.51
C ASP A 375 -10.54 31.86 -13.54
N LYS A 376 -10.61 30.57 -13.16
CA LYS A 376 -11.86 29.80 -13.20
C LYS A 376 -11.69 28.49 -12.40
N GLU A 377 -12.59 28.30 -11.45
CA GLU A 377 -12.89 27.00 -10.85
C GLU A 377 -13.19 25.99 -11.96
N GLY A 378 -12.49 24.86 -11.99
CA GLY A 378 -12.70 23.77 -12.94
C GLY A 378 -12.24 22.46 -12.34
N GLU A 379 -13.11 21.48 -12.41
CA GLU A 379 -12.91 20.07 -12.05
C GLU A 379 -11.49 19.58 -12.38
N GLU A 380 -10.81 18.97 -11.42
CA GLU A 380 -9.47 18.41 -11.62
C GLU A 380 -9.52 17.26 -12.66
N PRO A 381 -8.86 17.39 -13.80
CA PRO A 381 -8.86 16.32 -14.80
C PRO A 381 -7.98 15.15 -14.37
N SER A 382 -8.47 13.94 -14.57
CA SER A 382 -7.69 12.69 -14.47
C SER A 382 -6.40 12.81 -15.26
N ILE A 383 -5.25 12.60 -14.61
CA ILE A 383 -3.95 12.71 -15.27
C ILE A 383 -3.66 11.40 -16.01
N ILE A 384 -3.78 11.40 -17.32
CA ILE A 384 -3.41 10.28 -18.18
C ILE A 384 -1.89 10.18 -18.24
N ILE A 385 -1.32 9.11 -17.70
CA ILE A 385 0.10 8.79 -17.85
C ILE A 385 0.30 8.10 -19.22
N GLY A 386 0.19 8.88 -20.29
CA GLY A 386 0.44 8.39 -21.65
C GLY A 386 1.92 8.22 -21.92
N PHE A 387 2.48 7.03 -21.72
CA PHE A 387 3.77 6.67 -22.30
C PHE A 387 3.54 6.23 -23.76
N LYS A 388 4.30 6.81 -24.71
CA LYS A 388 4.38 6.25 -26.07
C LYS A 388 4.85 4.81 -25.96
N ALA A 389 3.95 3.86 -26.22
CA ALA A 389 4.33 2.48 -26.50
C ALA A 389 5.27 2.50 -27.70
N ALA A 390 6.39 1.80 -27.60
CA ALA A 390 7.21 1.50 -28.76
C ALA A 390 6.33 0.75 -29.78
N PRO A 391 6.44 1.02 -31.10
CA PRO A 391 5.60 0.37 -32.08
C PRO A 391 5.87 -1.13 -32.02
N LEU A 392 4.83 -1.91 -31.70
CA LEU A 392 4.80 -3.34 -31.91
C LEU A 392 4.97 -3.57 -33.42
N GLY A 393 5.94 -4.42 -33.78
CA GLY A 393 6.31 -4.73 -35.13
C GLY A 393 5.13 -5.17 -35.98
N THR A 394 5.20 -4.72 -37.19
CA THR A 394 4.45 -5.00 -38.41
C THR A 394 3.54 -6.23 -38.45
N GLU A 395 2.38 -6.02 -39.10
CA GLU A 395 1.25 -6.91 -39.37
C GLU A 395 1.54 -8.29 -40.03
N GLU A 396 2.75 -8.77 -40.12
CA GLU A 396 3.08 -10.05 -40.76
C GLU A 396 2.95 -11.31 -39.88
N GLY A 397 2.56 -11.16 -38.60
CA GLY A 397 2.44 -12.27 -37.63
C GLY A 397 1.04 -12.90 -37.48
N MET A 398 -0.03 -12.31 -38.02
CA MET A 398 -1.40 -12.75 -37.76
C MET A 398 -2.05 -13.68 -38.79
N GLU A 399 -1.34 -14.05 -39.87
CA GLU A 399 -1.92 -14.89 -40.93
C GLU A 399 -1.58 -16.40 -40.85
N LYS A 400 -0.88 -16.86 -39.80
CA LYS A 400 -0.50 -18.29 -39.64
C LYS A 400 -1.26 -19.07 -38.56
N LEU A 401 -2.35 -18.56 -38.03
CA LEU A 401 -3.16 -19.26 -37.00
C LEU A 401 -4.62 -19.53 -37.39
N ARG A 402 -4.92 -19.54 -38.69
CA ARG A 402 -6.24 -19.97 -39.20
C ARG A 402 -6.05 -21.02 -40.29
N ILE A 403 -5.59 -22.21 -39.95
CA ILE A 403 -5.86 -23.45 -40.73
C ILE A 403 -5.51 -24.61 -39.78
N HIS A 404 -6.49 -25.14 -39.08
CA HIS A 404 -6.66 -26.54 -38.70
C HIS A 404 -7.91 -26.69 -37.82
N ASP A 405 -9.05 -26.63 -38.52
CA ASP A 405 -10.25 -27.25 -37.98
C ASP A 405 -11.11 -27.66 -39.19
N LYS A 406 -10.83 -28.88 -39.70
CA LYS A 406 -11.72 -29.69 -40.55
C LYS A 406 -11.07 -31.08 -40.70
N THR A 407 -11.47 -31.99 -39.86
CA THR A 407 -11.99 -33.37 -40.12
C THR A 407 -12.16 -34.07 -38.77
#